data_3ad34cd85991b3277532af29c798fde2
#
_entry.id   3ad34cd85991b3277532af29c798fde2
#
_cell.length_a   1.000
_cell.length_b   1.000
_cell.length_c   1.000
_cell.angle_alpha   90.00
_cell.angle_beta   90.00
_cell.angle_gamma   90.00
#
_symmetry.space_group_name_H-M   'P 1'
#
loop_
_entity.id
_entity.type
_entity.pdbx_description
1 polymer ?
#
loop_
_entity_poly.entity_id
_entity_poly.type
_entity_poly.pdbx_seq_one_letter_code
_entity_poly.pdbx_strand_id
1 'polypeptide(L)'
;ELYDRYVDYKQTKSLLDYDDLLTRLRDLLADHEEVRNRLSAIYRFIMVDEYQDTNHLQAQIVRLLAATHDNVAGVGDEAQSIYSFRGANFRNIMDFPKQFPGARIIKLEENYRSTQPILNLTNEIIQRAKEGYEKRLFTSKSVGGSLFDLEWR
;
A
#
# COMPACT_ATOMS: atom_id res chain seq x y z
N GLU A 1 22.08 -10.31 -23.56
CA GLU A 1 21.86 -11.17 -24.74
C GLU A 1 20.50 -11.89 -24.70
N LEU A 2 20.17 -12.75 -23.67
CA LEU A 2 18.86 -13.42 -23.62
C LEU A 2 17.71 -12.43 -23.35
N TYR A 3 17.93 -11.50 -22.41
CA TYR A 3 16.98 -10.45 -22.08
C TYR A 3 16.70 -9.54 -23.29
N ASP A 4 17.73 -9.13 -24.02
CA ASP A 4 17.57 -8.26 -25.19
C ASP A 4 16.74 -8.94 -26.28
N ARG A 5 16.99 -10.24 -26.54
CA ARG A 5 16.16 -11.05 -27.47
C ARG A 5 14.72 -11.20 -27.02
N TYR A 6 14.47 -11.30 -25.73
CA TYR A 6 13.12 -11.35 -25.17
C TYR A 6 12.40 -10.01 -25.36
N VAL A 7 13.07 -8.90 -25.10
CA VAL A 7 12.51 -7.55 -25.32
C VAL A 7 12.20 -7.33 -26.79
N ASP A 8 13.14 -7.67 -27.70
CA ASP A 8 12.96 -7.55 -29.15
C ASP A 8 11.78 -8.42 -29.65
N TYR A 9 11.66 -9.63 -29.13
CA TYR A 9 10.54 -10.51 -29.45
C TYR A 9 9.20 -9.90 -29.06
N LYS A 10 9.08 -9.39 -27.82
CA LYS A 10 7.87 -8.72 -27.36
C LYS A 10 7.53 -7.51 -28.24
N GLN A 11 8.51 -6.67 -28.55
CA GLN A 11 8.29 -5.49 -29.40
C GLN A 11 7.85 -5.88 -30.81
N THR A 12 8.52 -6.84 -31.44
CA THR A 12 8.20 -7.29 -32.81
C THR A 12 6.80 -7.89 -32.90
N LYS A 13 6.32 -8.55 -31.84
CA LYS A 13 5.01 -9.20 -31.77
C LYS A 13 3.94 -8.33 -31.11
N SER A 14 4.25 -7.10 -30.70
CA SER A 14 3.35 -6.22 -29.94
C SER A 14 2.76 -6.90 -28.70
N LEU A 15 3.61 -7.65 -27.97
CA LEU A 15 3.25 -8.36 -26.76
C LEU A 15 3.73 -7.57 -25.52
N LEU A 16 2.98 -7.69 -24.42
CA LEU A 16 3.31 -7.17 -23.11
C LEU A 16 3.24 -8.30 -22.08
N ASP A 17 4.16 -8.32 -21.15
CA ASP A 17 4.03 -9.10 -19.92
C ASP A 17 3.46 -8.24 -18.77
N TYR A 18 3.28 -8.83 -17.58
CA TYR A 18 2.70 -8.11 -16.45
C TYR A 18 3.58 -6.95 -15.96
N ASP A 19 4.90 -7.09 -16.03
CA ASP A 19 5.84 -6.02 -15.65
C ASP A 19 5.79 -4.88 -16.65
N ASP A 20 5.63 -5.19 -17.95
CA ASP A 20 5.45 -4.17 -18.99
C ASP A 20 4.19 -3.34 -18.75
N LEU A 21 3.08 -3.93 -18.27
CA LEU A 21 1.86 -3.18 -18.02
C LEU A 21 2.09 -2.04 -17.02
N LEU A 22 2.83 -2.30 -15.96
CA LEU A 22 3.13 -1.28 -14.96
C LEU A 22 4.17 -0.27 -15.47
N THR A 23 5.26 -0.76 -16.07
CA THR A 23 6.33 0.11 -16.56
C THR A 23 5.86 1.02 -17.68
N ARG A 24 5.11 0.48 -18.65
CA ARG A 24 4.55 1.27 -19.76
C ARG A 24 3.49 2.25 -19.30
N LEU A 25 2.66 1.89 -18.32
CA LEU A 25 1.71 2.83 -17.75
C LEU A 25 2.44 3.99 -17.04
N ARG A 26 3.46 3.70 -16.24
CA ARG A 26 4.27 4.72 -15.59
C ARG A 26 4.91 5.66 -16.61
N ASP A 27 5.54 5.09 -17.66
CA ASP A 27 6.21 5.87 -18.70
C ASP A 27 5.20 6.73 -19.48
N LEU A 28 4.05 6.15 -19.85
CA LEU A 28 2.97 6.89 -20.51
C LEU A 28 2.51 8.09 -19.66
N LEU A 29 2.33 7.88 -18.36
CA LEU A 29 1.90 8.96 -17.46
C LEU A 29 3.01 9.99 -17.21
N ALA A 30 4.28 9.58 -17.20
CA ALA A 30 5.41 10.47 -16.98
C ALA A 30 5.71 11.33 -18.21
N ASP A 31 5.73 10.71 -19.38
CA ASP A 31 6.23 11.35 -20.60
C ASP A 31 5.13 12.09 -21.38
N HIS A 32 3.85 11.76 -21.16
CA HIS A 32 2.73 12.35 -21.88
C HIS A 32 1.81 13.14 -20.94
N GLU A 33 2.11 14.41 -20.77
CA GLU A 33 1.35 15.31 -19.85
C GLU A 33 -0.15 15.36 -20.19
N GLU A 34 -0.52 15.42 -21.44
CA GLU A 34 -1.91 15.46 -21.86
C GLU A 34 -2.69 14.21 -21.41
N VAL A 35 -2.10 13.02 -21.60
CA VAL A 35 -2.68 11.76 -21.17
C VAL A 35 -2.80 11.71 -19.64
N ARG A 36 -1.75 12.10 -18.92
CA ARG A 36 -1.74 12.20 -17.46
C ARG A 36 -2.84 13.11 -16.95
N ASN A 37 -2.94 14.31 -17.48
CA ASN A 37 -3.95 15.29 -17.05
C ASN A 37 -5.36 14.80 -17.36
N ARG A 38 -5.58 14.16 -18.49
CA ARG A 38 -6.87 13.57 -18.86
C ARG A 38 -7.28 12.46 -17.90
N LEU A 39 -6.37 11.53 -17.58
CA LEU A 39 -6.64 10.44 -16.65
C LEU A 39 -6.84 10.95 -15.23
N SER A 40 -6.02 11.91 -14.79
CA SER A 40 -6.18 12.56 -13.49
C SER A 40 -7.54 13.26 -13.36
N ALA A 41 -8.04 13.91 -14.42
CA ALA A 41 -9.36 14.52 -14.43
C ALA A 41 -10.52 13.50 -14.38
N ILE A 42 -10.32 12.30 -14.94
CA ILE A 42 -11.30 11.21 -14.89
C ILE A 42 -11.33 10.58 -13.50
N TYR A 43 -10.16 10.22 -12.95
CA TYR A 43 -10.01 9.57 -11.66
C TYR A 43 -9.82 10.58 -10.53
N ARG A 44 -10.89 11.31 -10.20
CA ARG A 44 -10.86 12.42 -9.23
C ARG A 44 -10.60 12.01 -7.78
N PHE A 45 -10.84 10.75 -7.44
CA PHE A 45 -10.61 10.17 -6.13
C PHE A 45 -9.89 8.85 -6.32
N ILE A 46 -8.73 8.72 -5.72
CA ILE A 46 -7.90 7.53 -5.80
C ILE A 46 -7.84 6.93 -4.39
N MET A 47 -8.23 5.68 -4.27
CA MET A 47 -8.18 4.94 -3.02
C MET A 47 -7.29 3.71 -3.22
N VAL A 48 -6.28 3.56 -2.39
CA VAL A 48 -5.35 2.44 -2.43
C VAL A 48 -5.41 1.72 -1.10
N ASP A 49 -5.78 0.46 -1.14
CA ASP A 49 -5.76 -0.44 0.00
C ASP A 49 -4.42 -1.16 0.10
N GLU A 50 -4.06 -1.63 1.30
CA GLU A 50 -2.81 -2.33 1.59
C GLU A 50 -1.57 -1.54 1.07
N TYR A 51 -1.56 -0.23 1.29
CA TYR A 51 -0.54 0.66 0.71
C TYR A 51 0.89 0.29 1.11
N GLN A 52 1.09 -0.35 2.27
CA GLN A 52 2.39 -0.85 2.72
C GLN A 52 2.98 -1.93 1.80
N ASP A 53 2.14 -2.62 1.02
CA ASP A 53 2.55 -3.69 0.11
C ASP A 53 2.82 -3.18 -1.32
N THR A 54 2.65 -1.88 -1.56
CA THR A 54 2.97 -1.28 -2.85
C THR A 54 4.48 -1.25 -3.09
N ASN A 55 4.88 -1.52 -4.33
CA ASN A 55 6.25 -1.28 -4.76
C ASN A 55 6.45 0.19 -5.21
N HIS A 56 7.70 0.57 -5.45
CA HIS A 56 8.04 1.93 -5.85
C HIS A 56 7.34 2.37 -7.15
N LEU A 57 7.25 1.48 -8.13
CA LEU A 57 6.60 1.74 -9.42
C LEU A 57 5.10 2.01 -9.26
N GLN A 58 4.42 1.22 -8.43
CA GLN A 58 3.00 1.40 -8.12
C GLN A 58 2.75 2.75 -7.40
N ALA A 59 3.60 3.11 -6.43
CA ALA A 59 3.51 4.41 -5.76
C ALA A 59 3.72 5.57 -6.73
N GLN A 60 4.64 5.46 -7.70
CA GLN A 60 4.83 6.45 -8.76
C GLN A 60 3.57 6.58 -9.64
N ILE A 61 2.95 5.48 -10.05
CA ILE A 61 1.73 5.49 -10.85
C ILE A 61 0.60 6.22 -10.10
N VAL A 62 0.41 5.91 -8.81
CA VAL A 62 -0.59 6.60 -7.97
C VAL A 62 -0.33 8.10 -7.94
N ARG A 63 0.92 8.52 -7.75
CA ARG A 63 1.31 9.93 -7.72
C ARG A 63 1.03 10.63 -9.05
N LEU A 64 1.35 9.98 -10.18
CA LEU A 64 1.11 10.52 -11.51
C LEU A 64 -0.38 10.62 -11.84
N LEU A 65 -1.19 9.63 -11.45
CA LEU A 65 -2.65 9.69 -11.62
C LEU A 65 -3.29 10.82 -10.79
N ALA A 66 -2.72 11.17 -9.65
CA ALA A 66 -3.20 12.25 -8.79
C ALA A 66 -2.65 13.63 -9.14
N ALA A 67 -1.91 13.78 -10.22
CA ALA A 67 -1.10 14.97 -10.54
C ALA A 67 -1.84 16.30 -10.52
N THR A 68 -3.15 16.33 -10.80
CA THR A 68 -3.94 17.55 -10.88
C THR A 68 -4.75 17.88 -9.63
N HIS A 69 -4.89 16.96 -8.67
CA HIS A 69 -5.84 17.14 -7.56
C HIS A 69 -5.35 16.65 -6.19
N ASP A 70 -4.34 15.79 -6.13
CA ASP A 70 -3.80 15.17 -4.91
C ASP A 70 -4.85 14.46 -4.01
N ASN A 71 -6.02 14.09 -4.56
CA ASN A 71 -7.10 13.43 -3.83
C ASN A 71 -6.81 11.93 -3.73
N VAL A 72 -5.91 11.56 -2.85
CA VAL A 72 -5.49 10.17 -2.64
C VAL A 72 -5.75 9.78 -1.19
N ALA A 73 -6.36 8.62 -1.01
CA ALA A 73 -6.47 7.95 0.28
C ALA A 73 -5.67 6.65 0.23
N GLY A 74 -4.63 6.55 1.04
CA GLY A 74 -3.89 5.30 1.26
C GLY A 74 -4.34 4.67 2.57
N VAL A 75 -4.80 3.42 2.51
CA VAL A 75 -5.12 2.61 3.68
C VAL A 75 -4.06 1.53 3.81
N GLY A 76 -3.55 1.30 5.01
CA GLY A 76 -2.56 0.26 5.23
C GLY A 76 -2.09 0.19 6.67
N ASP A 77 -1.28 -0.82 6.93
CA ASP A 77 -0.69 -1.09 8.22
C ASP A 77 0.78 -1.49 8.02
N GLU A 78 1.70 -0.60 8.36
CA GLU A 78 3.14 -0.81 8.21
C GLU A 78 3.65 -2.04 8.98
N ALA A 79 2.97 -2.42 10.07
CA ALA A 79 3.32 -3.60 10.84
C ALA A 79 2.96 -4.92 10.11
N GLN A 80 2.12 -4.86 9.08
CA GLN A 80 1.75 -5.99 8.23
C GLN A 80 2.54 -6.08 6.92
N SER A 81 3.55 -5.22 6.72
CA SER A 81 4.39 -5.25 5.52
C SER A 81 5.33 -6.45 5.51
N ILE A 82 4.89 -7.56 4.93
CA ILE A 82 5.64 -8.83 4.85
C ILE A 82 6.06 -9.20 3.43
N TYR A 83 5.72 -8.39 2.42
CA TYR A 83 5.96 -8.67 1.00
C TYR A 83 7.21 -7.98 0.43
N SER A 84 8.19 -7.61 1.26
CA SER A 84 9.43 -6.98 0.82
C SER A 84 10.20 -7.84 -0.21
N PHE A 85 10.11 -9.17 -0.11
CA PHE A 85 10.69 -10.12 -1.07
C PHE A 85 10.07 -10.03 -2.49
N ARG A 86 8.88 -9.40 -2.61
CA ARG A 86 8.23 -9.08 -3.90
C ARG A 86 8.42 -7.64 -4.32
N GLY A 87 9.35 -6.92 -3.68
CA GLY A 87 9.61 -5.51 -3.98
C GLY A 87 8.67 -4.52 -3.31
N ALA A 88 7.79 -4.97 -2.40
CA ALA A 88 7.02 -4.08 -1.55
C ALA A 88 7.95 -3.23 -0.68
N ASN A 89 7.60 -1.97 -0.53
CA ASN A 89 8.38 -1.03 0.25
C ASN A 89 7.50 -0.31 1.27
N PHE A 90 7.57 -0.74 2.53
CA PHE A 90 6.80 -0.14 3.62
C PHE A 90 7.07 1.37 3.78
N ARG A 91 8.20 1.88 3.28
CA ARG A 91 8.47 3.32 3.27
C ARG A 91 7.47 4.09 2.41
N ASN A 92 6.81 3.44 1.46
CA ASN A 92 5.77 4.11 0.67
C ASN A 92 4.65 4.65 1.57
N ILE A 93 4.19 3.87 2.57
CA ILE A 93 3.17 4.34 3.52
C ILE A 93 3.76 5.33 4.53
N MET A 94 4.99 5.13 4.98
CA MET A 94 5.66 6.05 5.90
C MET A 94 5.94 7.41 5.27
N ASP A 95 6.30 7.44 3.99
CA ASP A 95 6.61 8.65 3.23
C ASP A 95 5.37 9.26 2.55
N PHE A 96 4.18 8.67 2.75
CA PHE A 96 2.93 9.16 2.16
C PHE A 96 2.69 10.65 2.43
N PRO A 97 2.89 11.20 3.65
CA PRO A 97 2.73 12.63 3.90
C PRO A 97 3.75 13.51 3.19
N LYS A 98 4.91 12.96 2.82
CA LYS A 98 5.91 13.68 2.02
C LYS A 98 5.53 13.69 0.54
N GLN A 99 4.93 12.61 0.06
CA GLN A 99 4.47 12.49 -1.33
C GLN A 99 3.19 13.30 -1.58
N PHE A 100 2.34 13.42 -0.55
CA PHE A 100 1.09 14.18 -0.58
C PHE A 100 1.08 15.19 0.56
N PRO A 101 1.70 16.39 0.39
CA PRO A 101 1.76 17.41 1.42
C PRO A 101 0.34 17.84 1.84
N GLY A 102 0.11 17.88 3.16
CA GLY A 102 -1.21 18.17 3.71
C GLY A 102 -2.11 16.93 3.92
N ALA A 103 -1.61 15.73 3.63
CA ALA A 103 -2.33 14.50 3.92
C ALA A 103 -2.66 14.40 5.42
N ARG A 104 -3.91 14.05 5.72
CA ARG A 104 -4.37 13.82 7.09
C ARG A 104 -4.19 12.34 7.45
N ILE A 105 -3.45 12.08 8.52
CA ILE A 105 -3.30 10.73 9.06
C ILE A 105 -4.44 10.46 10.05
N ILE A 106 -5.16 9.37 9.81
CA ILE A 106 -6.22 8.88 10.68
C ILE A 106 -5.82 7.47 11.14
N LYS A 107 -5.71 7.29 12.46
CA LYS A 107 -5.38 5.99 13.05
C LYS A 107 -6.66 5.24 13.36
N LEU A 108 -6.76 4.01 12.88
CA LEU A 108 -7.86 3.09 13.18
C LEU A 108 -7.35 2.12 14.26
N GLU A 109 -7.66 2.41 15.51
CA GLU A 109 -7.12 1.68 16.67
C GLU A 109 -8.11 0.68 17.27
N GLU A 110 -9.43 0.86 17.01
CA GLU A 110 -10.43 -0.10 17.47
C GLU A 110 -10.43 -1.35 16.61
N ASN A 111 -10.23 -2.50 17.26
CA ASN A 111 -10.16 -3.81 16.61
C ASN A 111 -11.44 -4.61 16.90
N TYR A 112 -12.13 -5.02 15.83
CA TYR A 112 -13.37 -5.78 15.92
C TYR A 112 -13.18 -7.30 15.74
N ARG A 113 -11.95 -7.75 15.49
CA ARG A 113 -11.63 -9.15 15.22
C ARG A 113 -11.15 -9.88 16.47
N SER A 114 -10.20 -9.29 17.19
CA SER A 114 -9.46 -9.94 18.27
C SER A 114 -9.96 -9.52 19.66
N THR A 115 -9.65 -10.34 20.66
CA THR A 115 -9.93 -10.03 22.07
C THR A 115 -8.81 -9.19 22.67
N GLN A 116 -9.07 -8.47 23.76
CA GLN A 116 -8.11 -7.56 24.39
C GLN A 116 -6.79 -8.23 24.82
N PRO A 117 -6.76 -9.46 25.38
CA PRO A 117 -5.49 -10.13 25.69
C PRO A 117 -4.57 -10.34 24.49
N ILE A 118 -5.14 -10.67 23.31
CA ILE A 118 -4.38 -10.80 22.07
C ILE A 118 -3.83 -9.42 21.65
N LEU A 119 -4.66 -8.38 21.72
CA LEU A 119 -4.25 -7.02 21.36
C LEU A 119 -3.17 -6.47 22.30
N ASN A 120 -3.21 -6.81 23.58
CA ASN A 120 -2.16 -6.41 24.52
C ASN A 120 -0.80 -7.00 24.12
N LEU A 121 -0.75 -8.29 23.78
CA LEU A 121 0.47 -8.92 23.27
C LEU A 121 0.95 -8.28 21.96
N THR A 122 0.01 -8.05 21.03
CA THR A 122 0.30 -7.39 19.75
C THR A 122 0.87 -5.98 19.96
N ASN A 123 0.28 -5.20 20.86
CA ASN A 123 0.77 -3.86 21.19
C ASN A 123 2.20 -3.89 21.75
N GLU A 124 2.53 -4.85 22.62
CA GLU A 124 3.89 -4.99 23.15
C GLU A 124 4.91 -5.34 22.06
N ILE A 125 4.52 -6.16 21.09
CA ILE A 125 5.38 -6.52 19.95
C ILE A 125 5.61 -5.29 19.06
N ILE A 126 4.53 -4.57 18.71
CA ILE A 126 4.59 -3.41 17.83
C ILE A 126 5.42 -2.28 18.46
N GLN A 127 5.31 -2.04 19.77
CA GLN A 127 6.09 -1.03 20.47
C GLN A 127 7.61 -1.25 20.40
N ARG A 128 8.06 -2.47 20.10
CA ARG A 128 9.49 -2.78 19.91
C ARG A 128 9.98 -2.51 18.50
N ALA A 129 9.07 -2.19 17.56
CA ALA A 129 9.46 -1.83 16.20
C ALA A 129 10.27 -0.52 16.21
N LYS A 130 11.34 -0.47 15.42
CA LYS A 130 12.20 0.72 15.33
C LYS A 130 11.55 1.87 14.57
N GLU A 131 10.67 1.55 13.63
CA GLU A 131 9.98 2.51 12.78
C GLU A 131 8.50 2.10 12.66
N GLY A 132 7.60 3.05 12.68
CA GLY A 132 6.16 2.82 12.55
C GLY A 132 5.35 4.00 13.06
N TYR A 133 4.07 3.99 12.78
CA TYR A 133 3.12 4.92 13.38
C TYR A 133 2.81 4.47 14.80
N GLU A 134 2.96 5.37 15.77
CA GLU A 134 2.54 5.09 17.14
C GLU A 134 1.02 4.84 17.16
N LYS A 135 0.61 3.61 17.53
CA LYS A 135 -0.78 3.17 17.63
C LYS A 135 -0.94 2.21 18.79
N ARG A 136 -2.14 2.17 19.36
CA ARG A 136 -2.51 1.26 20.43
C ARG A 136 -3.84 0.60 20.12
N LEU A 137 -3.80 -0.66 19.74
CA LEU A 137 -5.00 -1.43 19.42
C LEU A 137 -5.81 -1.74 20.68
N PHE A 138 -7.12 -1.53 20.61
CA PHE A 138 -8.07 -1.87 21.67
C PHE A 138 -9.34 -2.46 21.05
N THR A 139 -10.16 -3.11 21.86
CA THR A 139 -11.47 -3.60 21.44
C THR A 139 -12.51 -3.31 22.52
N SER A 140 -13.71 -2.99 22.07
CA SER A 140 -14.92 -2.89 22.92
C SER A 140 -15.61 -4.25 23.11
N LYS A 141 -15.10 -5.33 22.46
CA LYS A 141 -15.63 -6.69 22.68
C LYS A 141 -15.45 -7.13 24.11
N SER A 142 -16.56 -7.42 24.79
CA SER A 142 -16.53 -8.13 26.06
C SER A 142 -16.05 -9.56 25.82
N VAL A 143 -15.00 -9.97 26.55
CA VAL A 143 -14.50 -11.35 26.50
C VAL A 143 -15.45 -12.20 27.34
N GLY A 144 -16.30 -12.97 26.71
CA GLY A 144 -16.91 -14.13 27.34
C GLY A 144 -15.95 -15.31 27.26
N GLY A 145 -15.07 -15.49 28.27
CA GLY A 145 -14.16 -16.62 28.32
C GLY A 145 -12.68 -16.26 28.50
N SER A 146 -11.97 -17.09 29.23
CA SER A 146 -10.49 -17.07 29.36
C SER A 146 -9.85 -17.46 28.03
N LEU A 147 -8.61 -17.01 27.81
CA LEU A 147 -7.77 -17.43 26.66
C LEU A 147 -7.65 -18.96 26.52
N PHE A 148 -7.90 -19.69 27.61
CA PHE A 148 -7.84 -21.16 27.69
C PHE A 148 -9.17 -21.85 27.35
N ASP A 149 -10.27 -21.10 27.14
CA ASP A 149 -11.58 -21.65 26.78
C ASP A 149 -11.79 -21.79 25.26
N LEU A 150 -10.72 -21.65 24.48
CA LEU A 150 -10.71 -21.98 23.06
C LEU A 150 -10.65 -23.50 22.89
N GLU A 151 -11.77 -24.18 23.11
CA GLU A 151 -11.96 -25.52 22.57
C GLU A 151 -11.90 -25.46 21.03
N TRP A 152 -10.98 -26.19 20.46
CA TRP A 152 -10.90 -26.43 19.02
C TRP A 152 -12.15 -27.20 18.59
N ARG A 153 -13.09 -26.53 17.96
CA ARG A 153 -14.19 -27.18 17.23
C ARG A 153 -13.89 -27.20 15.74
#